data_bcd174c05d60b55a1634f2abb9dafb65
#
_entry.id   bcd174c05d60b55a1634f2abb9dafb65
#
_cell.length_a   1.000
_cell.length_b   1.000
_cell.length_c   1.000
_cell.angle_alpha   90.00
_cell.angle_beta   90.00
_cell.angle_gamma   90.00
#
_symmetry.space_group_name_H-M   'P 1'
#
loop_
_entity.id
_entity.type
_entity.pdbx_description
1 polymer ?
#
loop_
_entity_poly.entity_id
_entity_poly.type
_entity_poly.pdbx_seq_one_letter_code
_entity_poly.pdbx_strand_id
1 'polypeptide(L)'
;LAQVQRAVETYREGEILFMDQRQLLTFGFVPKIPLIADYEKKWMMDEAMADHGAWFEPYLADLRTHRFSLIVSEPLQIQFQGANKNFSEENDLFVKWVSIPTLCYYQPLETFPEDGVQLLVPRTEPFEYPEVSCP
;
A
#
# COMPACT_ATOMS: atom_id res chain seq x y z
N LEU A 1 -9.37 5.40 14.24
CA LEU A 1 -8.29 6.40 14.32
C LEU A 1 -7.27 6.07 15.41
N ALA A 2 -7.73 5.71 16.61
CA ALA A 2 -6.83 5.37 17.72
C ALA A 2 -5.92 4.18 17.39
N GLN A 3 -6.43 3.19 16.65
CA GLN A 3 -5.66 2.03 16.22
C GLN A 3 -4.56 2.43 15.24
N VAL A 4 -4.85 3.36 14.33
CA VAL A 4 -3.86 3.88 13.39
C VAL A 4 -2.78 4.65 14.15
N GLN A 5 -3.18 5.47 15.11
CA GLN A 5 -2.22 6.20 15.95
C GLN A 5 -1.29 5.27 16.73
N ARG A 6 -1.83 4.20 17.31
CA ARG A 6 -1.02 3.20 18.01
C ARG A 6 -0.04 2.49 17.10
N ALA A 7 -0.49 2.13 15.90
CA ALA A 7 0.38 1.49 14.92
C ALA A 7 1.53 2.40 14.52
N VAL A 8 1.23 3.67 14.24
CA VAL A 8 2.27 4.65 13.88
C VAL A 8 3.29 4.78 15.02
N GLU A 9 2.84 4.88 16.25
CA GLU A 9 3.75 4.93 17.40
C GLU A 9 4.62 3.68 17.52
N THR A 10 4.04 2.51 17.30
CA THR A 10 4.76 1.24 17.41
C THR A 10 5.86 1.11 16.35
N TYR A 11 5.59 1.58 15.12
CA TYR A 11 6.48 1.35 13.97
C TYR A 11 7.27 2.58 13.55
N ARG A 12 7.22 3.68 14.30
CA ARG A 12 7.78 4.96 13.89
C ARG A 12 9.31 5.01 13.82
N GLU A 13 10.01 4.05 14.39
CA GLU A 13 11.49 4.00 14.28
C GLU A 13 11.96 3.67 12.86
N GLY A 14 11.13 2.99 12.07
CA GLY A 14 11.38 2.79 10.65
C GLY A 14 10.64 3.81 9.81
N GLU A 15 10.71 3.64 8.49
CA GLU A 15 9.96 4.48 7.57
C GLU A 15 8.52 4.00 7.47
N ILE A 16 7.57 4.91 7.52
CA ILE A 16 6.14 4.62 7.38
C ILE A 16 5.65 5.23 6.08
N LEU A 17 5.06 4.40 5.22
CA LEU A 17 4.45 4.86 3.98
C LEU A 17 2.95 5.06 4.18
N PHE A 18 2.49 6.31 4.06
CA PHE A 18 1.08 6.62 3.97
C PHE A 18 0.71 6.73 2.50
N MET A 19 0.11 5.68 1.97
CA MET A 19 -0.20 5.61 0.55
C MET A 19 -1.37 6.53 0.19
N ASP A 20 -2.42 6.56 1.01
CA ASP A 20 -3.59 7.36 0.71
C ASP A 20 -4.29 8.01 1.91
N GLN A 21 -3.89 7.74 3.13
CA GLN A 21 -4.52 8.31 4.33
C GLN A 21 -3.75 9.53 4.85
N ARG A 22 -3.23 10.36 3.94
CA ARG A 22 -2.40 11.51 4.29
C ARG A 22 -3.13 12.57 5.08
N GLN A 23 -4.45 12.67 4.93
CA GLN A 23 -5.24 13.62 5.70
C GLN A 23 -5.11 13.39 7.20
N LEU A 24 -4.81 12.19 7.64
CA LEU A 24 -4.58 11.91 9.07
C LEU A 24 -3.37 12.67 9.60
N LEU A 25 -2.34 12.82 8.77
CA LEU A 25 -1.16 13.62 9.10
C LEU A 25 -1.45 15.11 8.96
N THR A 26 -2.12 15.50 7.88
CA THR A 26 -2.42 16.89 7.56
C THR A 26 -3.23 17.55 8.67
N PHE A 27 -4.21 16.86 9.21
CA PHE A 27 -5.06 17.39 10.27
C PHE A 27 -4.55 17.09 11.69
N GLY A 28 -3.34 16.51 11.79
CA GLY A 28 -2.73 16.26 13.09
C GLY A 28 -3.33 15.12 13.89
N PHE A 29 -4.05 14.21 13.21
CA PHE A 29 -4.66 13.06 13.88
C PHE A 29 -3.63 12.00 14.29
N VAL A 30 -2.46 12.01 13.65
CA VAL A 30 -1.34 11.12 14.01
C VAL A 30 -0.07 11.95 14.13
N PRO A 31 0.99 11.45 14.82
CA PRO A 31 2.26 12.16 14.90
C PRO A 31 2.83 12.46 13.53
N LYS A 32 3.48 13.62 13.38
CA LYS A 32 4.12 13.99 12.12
C LYS A 32 5.26 13.03 11.81
N ILE A 33 5.24 12.50 10.59
CA ILE A 33 6.32 11.69 10.03
C ILE A 33 6.62 12.22 8.63
N PRO A 34 7.84 11.99 8.08
CA PRO A 34 8.13 12.37 6.70
C PRO A 34 7.21 11.64 5.73
N LEU A 35 6.66 12.37 4.75
CA LEU A 35 5.85 11.79 3.70
C LEU A 35 6.74 11.33 2.55
N ILE A 36 6.42 10.16 1.99
CA ILE A 36 7.12 9.61 0.83
C ILE A 36 6.26 9.93 -0.39
N ALA A 37 6.54 11.07 -1.01
CA ALA A 37 5.69 11.64 -2.04
C ALA A 37 5.58 10.76 -3.29
N ASP A 38 6.67 10.07 -3.65
CA ASP A 38 6.73 9.28 -4.88
C ASP A 38 5.73 8.12 -4.89
N TYR A 39 5.32 7.65 -3.72
CA TYR A 39 4.43 6.50 -3.59
C TYR A 39 3.05 6.90 -3.08
N GLU A 40 2.68 8.14 -3.26
CA GLU A 40 1.31 8.56 -3.01
C GLU A 40 0.38 7.88 -4.01
N LYS A 41 -0.77 7.40 -3.53
CA LYS A 41 -1.73 6.65 -4.33
C LYS A 41 -2.07 7.34 -5.65
N LYS A 42 -2.22 8.67 -5.63
CA LYS A 42 -2.55 9.43 -6.84
C LYS A 42 -1.52 9.23 -7.94
N TRP A 43 -0.23 9.33 -7.60
CA TRP A 43 0.86 9.14 -8.55
C TRP A 43 0.93 7.70 -9.01
N MET A 44 0.82 6.76 -8.09
CA MET A 44 0.86 5.35 -8.43
C MET A 44 -0.31 4.95 -9.32
N MET A 45 -1.50 5.50 -9.07
CA MET A 45 -2.66 5.24 -9.90
C MET A 45 -2.44 5.75 -11.33
N ASP A 46 -1.90 6.96 -11.48
CA ASP A 46 -1.64 7.54 -12.79
C ASP A 46 -0.61 6.70 -13.57
N GLU A 47 0.47 6.30 -12.92
CA GLU A 47 1.51 5.48 -13.58
C GLU A 47 1.02 4.07 -13.87
N ALA A 48 0.20 3.49 -13.00
CA ALA A 48 -0.39 2.18 -13.23
C ALA A 48 -1.36 2.21 -14.42
N MET A 49 -2.20 3.22 -14.50
CA MET A 49 -3.15 3.34 -15.61
C MET A 49 -2.45 3.60 -16.94
N ALA A 50 -1.25 4.18 -16.92
CA ALA A 50 -0.41 4.33 -18.09
C ALA A 50 0.38 3.05 -18.42
N ASP A 51 0.25 2.02 -17.60
CA ASP A 51 0.98 0.75 -17.70
C ASP A 51 2.51 0.96 -17.74
N HIS A 52 3.00 1.89 -16.93
CA HIS A 52 4.38 2.35 -16.88
C HIS A 52 5.22 1.45 -15.97
N GLY A 53 5.49 0.22 -16.40
CA GLY A 53 6.20 -0.77 -15.57
C GLY A 53 7.54 -0.29 -15.03
N ALA A 54 8.32 0.43 -15.84
CA ALA A 54 9.63 0.91 -15.43
C ALA A 54 9.55 1.90 -14.25
N TRP A 55 8.48 2.65 -14.13
CA TRP A 55 8.30 3.58 -13.02
C TRP A 55 8.19 2.84 -11.68
N PHE A 56 7.67 1.60 -11.71
CA PHE A 56 7.47 0.81 -10.49
C PHE A 56 8.70 0.05 -10.03
N GLU A 57 9.80 0.05 -10.79
CA GLU A 57 11.02 -0.66 -10.38
C GLU A 57 11.55 -0.23 -9.02
N PRO A 58 11.67 1.07 -8.70
CA PRO A 58 12.09 1.49 -7.37
C PRO A 58 11.12 1.09 -6.26
N TYR A 59 9.82 1.18 -6.53
CA TYR A 59 8.80 0.77 -5.56
C TYR A 59 8.93 -0.73 -5.25
N LEU A 60 9.08 -1.54 -6.29
CA LEU A 60 9.24 -2.98 -6.13
C LEU A 60 10.50 -3.33 -5.34
N ALA A 61 11.61 -2.64 -5.62
CA ALA A 61 12.84 -2.83 -4.85
C ALA A 61 12.66 -2.47 -3.37
N ASP A 62 11.93 -1.39 -3.09
CA ASP A 62 11.63 -0.98 -1.72
C ASP A 62 10.74 -1.99 -0.99
N LEU A 63 9.79 -2.60 -1.70
CA LEU A 63 8.96 -3.66 -1.14
C LEU A 63 9.80 -4.91 -0.82
N ARG A 64 10.64 -5.33 -1.75
CA ARG A 64 11.48 -6.53 -1.59
C ARG A 64 12.45 -6.41 -0.42
N THR A 65 12.97 -5.21 -0.20
CA THR A 65 13.93 -4.96 0.88
C THR A 65 13.26 -4.59 2.20
N HIS A 66 11.93 -4.58 2.23
CA HIS A 66 11.15 -4.19 3.40
C HIS A 66 11.56 -2.81 3.93
N ARG A 67 11.70 -1.86 3.00
CA ARG A 67 12.08 -0.49 3.35
C ARG A 67 11.15 0.13 4.38
N PHE A 68 9.84 -0.14 4.26
CA PHE A 68 8.84 0.43 5.16
C PHE A 68 8.58 -0.51 6.33
N SER A 69 8.54 0.03 7.54
CA SER A 69 8.13 -0.74 8.71
C SER A 69 6.61 -0.90 8.80
N LEU A 70 5.88 0.04 8.18
CA LEU A 70 4.43 0.04 8.14
C LEU A 70 3.97 0.73 6.86
N ILE A 71 2.94 0.17 6.23
CA ILE A 71 2.22 0.82 5.13
C ILE A 71 0.79 1.05 5.58
N VAL A 72 0.30 2.27 5.41
CA VAL A 72 -1.09 2.65 5.66
C VAL A 72 -1.74 2.94 4.32
N SER A 73 -2.78 2.18 3.98
CA SER A 73 -3.46 2.32 2.69
C SER A 73 -4.95 2.06 2.83
N GLU A 74 -5.69 2.26 1.74
CA GLU A 74 -7.01 1.66 1.62
C GLU A 74 -6.84 0.14 1.47
N PRO A 75 -7.86 -0.67 1.80
CA PRO A 75 -7.73 -2.13 1.66
C PRO A 75 -7.36 -2.52 0.24
N LEU A 76 -6.31 -3.32 0.11
CA LEU A 76 -5.78 -3.76 -1.17
C LEU A 76 -6.40 -5.10 -1.57
N GLN A 77 -6.52 -5.34 -2.87
CA GLN A 77 -7.09 -6.55 -3.44
C GLN A 77 -6.14 -7.17 -4.45
N ILE A 78 -6.18 -8.50 -4.55
CA ILE A 78 -5.38 -9.24 -5.53
C ILE A 78 -6.19 -9.72 -6.72
N GLN A 79 -7.51 -9.59 -6.67
CA GLN A 79 -8.40 -10.09 -7.73
C GLN A 79 -8.58 -9.03 -8.81
N PHE A 80 -8.48 -9.47 -10.08
CA PHE A 80 -8.79 -8.61 -11.20
C PHE A 80 -10.29 -8.49 -11.36
N GLN A 81 -10.76 -7.26 -11.59
CA GLN A 81 -12.18 -6.95 -11.68
C GLN A 81 -12.70 -6.94 -13.12
N GLY A 82 -11.81 -6.93 -14.10
CA GLY A 82 -12.17 -6.88 -15.51
C GLY A 82 -12.29 -5.46 -16.05
N ALA A 83 -12.59 -5.38 -17.36
CA ALA A 83 -12.54 -4.12 -18.10
C ALA A 83 -13.55 -3.06 -17.65
N ASN A 84 -14.60 -3.48 -16.91
CA ASN A 84 -15.64 -2.56 -16.45
C ASN A 84 -15.29 -1.81 -15.17
N LYS A 85 -14.15 -2.15 -14.55
CA LYS A 85 -13.69 -1.54 -13.30
C LYS A 85 -12.41 -0.76 -13.56
N ASN A 86 -12.55 0.50 -13.93
CA ASN A 86 -11.43 1.33 -14.39
C ASN A 86 -10.93 2.34 -13.35
N PHE A 87 -11.52 2.39 -12.18
CA PHE A 87 -11.22 3.41 -11.20
C PHE A 87 -10.92 2.81 -9.85
N SER A 88 -10.20 3.56 -9.02
CA SER A 88 -9.79 3.21 -7.67
C SER A 88 -8.85 1.99 -7.63
N GLU A 89 -8.61 1.46 -6.45
CA GLU A 89 -7.75 0.29 -6.23
C GLU A 89 -8.36 -1.02 -6.76
N GLU A 90 -9.59 -0.95 -7.27
CA GLU A 90 -10.21 -2.09 -7.99
C GLU A 90 -9.78 -2.16 -9.46
N ASN A 91 -9.13 -1.11 -9.98
CA ASN A 91 -8.63 -1.08 -11.34
C ASN A 91 -7.60 -2.20 -11.55
N ASP A 92 -7.73 -2.95 -12.64
CA ASP A 92 -6.84 -4.10 -12.90
C ASP A 92 -5.37 -3.69 -13.01
N LEU A 93 -5.09 -2.52 -13.58
CA LEU A 93 -3.71 -2.05 -13.69
C LEU A 93 -3.14 -1.64 -12.33
N PHE A 94 -3.95 -1.05 -11.47
CA PHE A 94 -3.54 -0.78 -10.10
C PHE A 94 -3.30 -2.08 -9.33
N VAL A 95 -4.18 -3.06 -9.49
CA VAL A 95 -3.99 -4.39 -8.91
C VAL A 95 -2.67 -5.00 -9.37
N LYS A 96 -2.38 -4.93 -10.68
CA LYS A 96 -1.16 -5.49 -11.27
C LYS A 96 0.12 -4.83 -10.71
N TRP A 97 0.14 -3.49 -10.69
CA TRP A 97 1.37 -2.75 -10.42
C TRP A 97 1.56 -2.37 -8.96
N VAL A 98 0.49 -2.28 -8.18
CA VAL A 98 0.55 -1.81 -6.79
C VAL A 98 0.05 -2.86 -5.82
N SER A 99 -1.20 -3.32 -5.96
CA SER A 99 -1.82 -4.17 -4.93
C SER A 99 -1.14 -5.54 -4.81
N ILE A 100 -0.94 -6.23 -5.92
CA ILE A 100 -0.27 -7.54 -5.91
C ILE A 100 1.17 -7.44 -5.41
N PRO A 101 2.03 -6.55 -5.95
CA PRO A 101 3.38 -6.43 -5.43
C PRO A 101 3.42 -6.10 -3.94
N THR A 102 2.58 -5.18 -3.50
CA THR A 102 2.54 -4.81 -2.08
C THR A 102 2.17 -6.01 -1.21
N LEU A 103 1.12 -6.73 -1.56
CA LEU A 103 0.68 -7.90 -0.79
C LEU A 103 1.63 -9.09 -0.90
N CYS A 104 2.45 -9.16 -1.95
CA CYS A 104 3.49 -10.18 -2.06
C CYS A 104 4.54 -10.05 -0.95
N TYR A 105 4.90 -8.83 -0.59
CA TYR A 105 6.01 -8.57 0.34
C TYR A 105 5.57 -8.01 1.68
N TYR A 106 4.33 -7.57 1.79
CA TYR A 106 3.73 -7.05 3.01
C TYR A 106 2.43 -7.79 3.31
N GLN A 107 2.17 -8.02 4.58
CA GLN A 107 0.96 -8.72 5.00
C GLN A 107 0.07 -7.78 5.80
N PRO A 108 -1.25 -7.94 5.68
CA PRO A 108 -2.17 -7.16 6.51
C PRO A 108 -1.95 -7.45 7.99
N LEU A 109 -1.76 -6.38 8.76
CA LEU A 109 -1.74 -6.44 10.22
C LEU A 109 -3.15 -6.31 10.76
N GLU A 110 -3.87 -5.28 10.30
CA GLU A 110 -5.26 -5.05 10.62
C GLU A 110 -5.94 -4.35 9.45
N THR A 111 -7.23 -4.62 9.29
CA THR A 111 -8.06 -3.93 8.29
C THR A 111 -9.28 -3.36 8.99
N PHE A 112 -9.56 -2.09 8.71
CA PHE A 112 -10.72 -1.36 9.22
C PHE A 112 -11.60 -0.97 8.04
N PRO A 113 -12.47 -1.88 7.55
CA PRO A 113 -13.22 -1.62 6.31
C PRO A 113 -14.14 -0.40 6.40
N GLU A 114 -14.71 -0.15 7.57
CA GLU A 114 -15.61 0.99 7.77
C GLU A 114 -14.90 2.33 7.64
N ASP A 115 -13.61 2.36 7.96
CA ASP A 115 -12.79 3.55 7.87
C ASP A 115 -12.00 3.62 6.56
N GLY A 116 -12.05 2.56 5.75
CA GLY A 116 -11.29 2.48 4.51
C GLY A 116 -9.78 2.42 4.73
N VAL A 117 -9.34 1.80 5.83
CA VAL A 117 -7.93 1.75 6.21
C VAL A 117 -7.45 0.31 6.35
N GLN A 118 -6.27 0.05 5.83
CA GLN A 118 -5.54 -1.20 6.04
C GLN A 118 -4.12 -0.89 6.47
N LEU A 119 -3.66 -1.60 7.48
CA LEU A 119 -2.30 -1.52 7.99
C LEU A 119 -1.54 -2.76 7.55
N LEU A 120 -0.38 -2.56 6.93
CA LEU A 120 0.45 -3.66 6.43
C LEU A 120 1.86 -3.57 7.00
N VAL A 121 2.43 -4.72 7.30
CA VAL A 121 3.80 -4.86 7.82
C VAL A 121 4.57 -5.84 6.93
N PRO A 122 5.93 -5.81 6.97
CA PRO A 122 6.72 -6.78 6.21
C PRO A 122 6.26 -8.22 6.49
N ARG A 123 6.17 -9.02 5.44
CA ARG A 123 5.73 -10.41 5.58
C ARG A 123 6.67 -11.23 6.42
N THR A 124 6.08 -11.98 7.33
CA THR A 124 6.75 -13.06 8.05
C THR A 124 6.25 -14.42 7.61
N GLU A 125 5.12 -14.45 6.90
CA GLU A 125 4.50 -15.67 6.38
C GLU A 125 4.55 -15.66 4.86
N PRO A 126 4.65 -16.85 4.21
CA PRO A 126 4.66 -16.91 2.75
C PRO A 126 3.38 -16.35 2.14
N PHE A 127 3.52 -15.71 0.97
CA PHE A 127 2.37 -15.29 0.18
C PHE A 127 1.80 -16.53 -0.54
N GLU A 128 0.58 -16.91 -0.21
CA GLU A 128 -0.01 -18.18 -0.68
C GLU A 128 -1.23 -17.96 -1.58
N TYR A 129 -0.99 -17.46 -2.78
CA TYR A 129 -2.02 -17.38 -3.83
C TYR A 129 -1.44 -18.03 -5.08
N PRO A 130 -1.80 -19.33 -5.37
CA PRO A 130 -1.17 -20.09 -6.47
C PRO A 130 -1.33 -19.45 -7.84
N GLU A 131 -2.37 -18.64 -8.03
CA GLU A 131 -2.67 -17.99 -9.31
C GLU A 131 -1.88 -16.72 -9.53
N VAL A 132 -1.14 -16.26 -8.53
CA VAL A 132 -0.43 -14.99 -8.55
C VAL A 132 1.05 -15.24 -8.40
N SER A 133 1.83 -14.74 -9.39
CA SER A 133 3.29 -14.76 -9.31
C SER A 133 3.78 -13.43 -8.77
N CYS A 134 4.63 -13.48 -7.74
CA CYS A 134 5.23 -12.28 -7.17
C CYS A 134 6.35 -11.78 -8.06
N PRO A 135 6.35 -10.49 -8.40
CA PRO A 135 7.40 -9.90 -9.22
C PRO A 135 8.75 -9.80 -8.52
#